data_554ecb396ce9b01cacd8cd1a80733b3a
#
_entry.id   554ecb396ce9b01cacd8cd1a80733b3a
#
_cell.length_a   1.000
_cell.length_b   1.000
_cell.length_c   1.000
_cell.angle_alpha   90.00
_cell.angle_beta   90.00
_cell.angle_gamma   90.00
#
_symmetry.space_group_name_H-M   'P 1'
#
loop_
_entity.id
_entity.type
_entity.pdbx_description
1 polymer ?
#
loop_
_entity_poly.entity_id
_entity_poly.type
_entity_poly.pdbx_seq_one_letter_code
_entity_poly.pdbx_strand_id
1 'polypeptide(L)'
;MITDNDKTTYRPSYEQMEWLFKKYPHKTLREWASEWGLSHERVRQLREQLDVPPRGSFNREIAEEIIEYIRSGKGTVSTARTYEKYPSVGKRKFLSWCKEHSDLQEKLNDAFEYVEFQKKHPTHKKCQITGEVLPITEFYKDRNSQDGYGSRSKEAVKTMV
;
A
#
# COMPACT_ATOMS: atom_id res chain seq x y z
N MET A 1 22.64 -43.56 10.22
CA MET A 1 21.29 -43.20 10.65
C MET A 1 21.21 -41.70 10.82
N ILE A 2 20.51 -41.03 9.92
CA ILE A 2 20.31 -39.56 9.99
C ILE A 2 19.23 -39.35 11.03
N THR A 3 19.58 -38.80 12.17
CA THR A 3 18.62 -38.41 13.19
C THR A 3 17.98 -37.08 12.81
N ASP A 4 16.73 -36.86 13.19
CA ASP A 4 15.98 -35.60 12.91
C ASP A 4 16.68 -34.33 13.40
N ASN A 5 17.77 -34.44 14.14
CA ASN A 5 18.61 -33.37 14.62
C ASN A 5 19.65 -32.89 13.60
N ASP A 6 19.82 -33.61 12.49
CA ASP A 6 20.75 -33.24 11.39
C ASP A 6 20.12 -32.32 10.35
N LYS A 7 19.00 -31.68 10.63
CA LYS A 7 18.54 -30.54 9.86
C LYS A 7 19.56 -29.42 10.01
N THR A 8 20.55 -29.41 9.11
CA THR A 8 21.45 -28.29 8.95
C THR A 8 20.61 -27.04 8.73
N THR A 9 20.42 -26.28 9.80
CA THR A 9 19.77 -25.00 9.72
C THR A 9 20.60 -24.12 8.83
N TYR A 10 20.02 -23.67 7.71
CA TYR A 10 20.69 -22.77 6.78
C TYR A 10 21.04 -21.47 7.49
N ARG A 11 22.31 -21.14 7.56
CA ARG A 11 22.79 -19.85 8.07
C ARG A 11 23.38 -19.04 6.91
N PRO A 12 22.68 -17.98 6.48
CA PRO A 12 23.22 -17.11 5.43
C PRO A 12 24.42 -16.30 5.96
N SER A 13 25.25 -15.81 5.04
CA SER A 13 26.30 -14.84 5.37
C SER A 13 25.68 -13.52 5.85
N TYR A 14 26.48 -12.66 6.47
CA TYR A 14 25.98 -11.34 6.91
C TYR A 14 25.46 -10.48 5.76
N GLU A 15 26.07 -10.51 4.60
CA GLU A 15 25.58 -9.84 3.39
C GLU A 15 24.21 -10.36 2.96
N GLN A 16 24.05 -11.70 2.96
CA GLN A 16 22.77 -12.34 2.66
C GLN A 16 21.70 -12.00 3.68
N MET A 17 22.05 -11.95 4.97
CA MET A 17 21.13 -11.55 6.05
C MET A 17 20.64 -10.13 5.85
N GLU A 18 21.56 -9.19 5.56
CA GLU A 18 21.20 -7.80 5.30
C GLU A 18 20.23 -7.69 4.12
N TRP A 19 20.54 -8.37 3.02
CA TRP A 19 19.70 -8.41 1.84
C TRP A 19 18.32 -9.01 2.14
N LEU A 20 18.27 -10.11 2.90
CA LEU A 20 17.03 -10.78 3.28
C LEU A 20 16.16 -9.89 4.19
N PHE A 21 16.74 -9.22 5.17
CA PHE A 21 16.02 -8.27 6.02
C PHE A 21 15.38 -7.14 5.21
N LYS A 22 16.11 -6.60 4.25
CA LYS A 22 15.62 -5.52 3.37
C LYS A 22 14.55 -6.00 2.40
N LYS A 23 14.72 -7.22 1.86
CA LYS A 23 13.77 -7.81 0.91
C LYS A 23 12.46 -8.23 1.56
N TYR A 24 12.50 -8.70 2.81
CA TYR A 24 11.33 -9.19 3.55
C TYR A 24 11.13 -8.41 4.86
N PRO A 25 10.85 -7.11 4.79
CA PRO A 25 10.75 -6.26 5.98
C PRO A 25 9.57 -6.60 6.89
N HIS A 26 8.60 -7.35 6.39
CA HIS A 26 7.42 -7.80 7.15
C HIS A 26 7.68 -9.04 8.03
N LYS A 27 8.76 -9.80 7.77
CA LYS A 27 9.09 -10.96 8.59
C LYS A 27 9.46 -10.55 10.01
N THR A 28 8.94 -11.31 10.98
CA THR A 28 9.25 -11.09 12.40
C THR A 28 10.62 -11.64 12.77
N LEU A 29 11.17 -11.17 13.89
CA LEU A 29 12.41 -11.73 14.43
C LEU A 29 12.26 -13.22 14.77
N ARG A 30 11.07 -13.62 15.22
CA ARG A 30 10.75 -15.03 15.51
C ARG A 30 10.81 -15.90 14.26
N GLU A 31 10.30 -15.43 13.14
CA GLU A 31 10.36 -16.14 11.86
C GLU A 31 11.80 -16.31 11.38
N TRP A 32 12.61 -15.25 11.44
CA TRP A 32 14.02 -15.33 11.11
C TRP A 32 14.80 -16.25 12.05
N ALA A 33 14.54 -16.16 13.34
CA ALA A 33 15.15 -17.03 14.34
C ALA A 33 14.87 -18.51 14.06
N SER A 34 13.63 -18.84 13.72
CA SER A 34 13.24 -20.20 13.36
C SER A 34 13.96 -20.69 12.08
N GLU A 35 14.02 -19.88 11.06
CA GLU A 35 14.68 -20.25 9.79
C GLU A 35 16.19 -20.44 9.94
N TRP A 36 16.84 -19.61 10.74
CA TRP A 36 18.30 -19.60 10.88
C TRP A 36 18.81 -20.43 12.07
N GLY A 37 17.90 -21.00 12.86
CA GLY A 37 18.28 -21.76 14.05
C GLY A 37 18.97 -20.91 15.12
N LEU A 38 18.59 -19.64 15.23
CA LEU A 38 19.13 -18.68 16.18
C LEU A 38 18.07 -18.30 17.21
N SER A 39 18.50 -17.72 18.34
CA SER A 39 17.57 -17.12 19.30
C SER A 39 17.00 -15.82 18.76
N HIS A 40 15.82 -15.45 19.21
CA HIS A 40 15.19 -14.16 18.91
C HIS A 40 16.10 -12.97 19.21
N GLU A 41 16.78 -12.99 20.35
CA GLU A 41 17.72 -11.98 20.78
C GLU A 41 18.92 -11.89 19.84
N ARG A 42 19.46 -13.03 19.38
CA ARG A 42 20.58 -13.05 18.45
C ARG A 42 20.22 -12.43 17.11
N VAL A 43 19.03 -12.71 16.59
CA VAL A 43 18.54 -12.09 15.34
C VAL A 43 18.37 -10.58 15.52
N ARG A 44 17.85 -10.12 16.66
CA ARG A 44 17.75 -8.69 16.98
C ARG A 44 19.12 -8.02 16.96
N GLN A 45 20.13 -8.62 17.59
CA GLN A 45 21.50 -8.12 17.61
C GLN A 45 22.11 -8.06 16.21
N LEU A 46 21.91 -9.11 15.40
CA LEU A 46 22.39 -9.15 14.02
C LEU A 46 21.77 -8.03 13.18
N ARG A 47 20.48 -7.79 13.33
CA ARG A 47 19.80 -6.70 12.64
C ARG A 47 20.38 -5.34 13.02
N GLU A 48 20.66 -5.12 14.30
CA GLU A 48 21.32 -3.88 14.78
C GLU A 48 22.74 -3.74 14.24
N GLN A 49 23.54 -4.82 14.26
CA GLN A 49 24.90 -4.83 13.71
C GLN A 49 24.95 -4.51 12.22
N LEU A 50 23.94 -4.95 11.47
CA LEU A 50 23.82 -4.71 10.03
C LEU A 50 23.17 -3.36 9.71
N ASP A 51 22.86 -2.56 10.71
CA ASP A 51 22.22 -1.25 10.60
C ASP A 51 20.88 -1.31 9.84
N VAL A 52 20.15 -2.42 10.00
CA VAL A 52 18.82 -2.58 9.42
C VAL A 52 17.78 -2.10 10.43
N PRO A 53 16.90 -1.16 10.06
CA PRO A 53 15.92 -0.62 10.98
C PRO A 53 14.91 -1.68 11.43
N PRO A 54 14.33 -1.53 12.64
CA PRO A 54 13.28 -2.43 13.12
C PRO A 54 12.08 -2.49 12.18
N ARG A 55 11.38 -3.63 12.21
CA ARG A 55 10.15 -3.82 11.45
C ARG A 55 9.16 -2.67 11.70
N GLY A 56 8.67 -2.09 10.63
CA GLY A 56 7.74 -0.97 10.69
C GLY A 56 8.34 0.35 11.19
N SER A 57 9.67 0.50 11.16
CA SER A 57 10.32 1.79 11.36
C SER A 57 9.96 2.76 10.24
N PHE A 58 10.03 4.05 10.54
CA PHE A 58 9.78 5.06 9.54
C PHE A 58 10.69 4.86 8.32
N ASN A 59 10.06 4.82 7.17
CA ASN A 59 10.71 4.79 5.87
C ASN A 59 9.98 5.79 4.97
N ARG A 60 10.71 6.84 4.57
CA ARG A 60 10.14 7.91 3.75
C ARG A 60 9.63 7.40 2.40
N GLU A 61 10.36 6.51 1.75
CA GLU A 61 9.96 5.95 0.45
C GLU A 61 8.63 5.22 0.55
N ILE A 62 8.46 4.39 1.57
CA ILE A 62 7.19 3.67 1.82
C ILE A 62 6.07 4.66 2.08
N ALA A 63 6.30 5.68 2.89
CA ALA A 63 5.30 6.69 3.19
C ALA A 63 4.86 7.45 1.92
N GLU A 64 5.80 7.85 1.09
CA GLU A 64 5.52 8.51 -0.19
C GLU A 64 4.79 7.59 -1.18
N GLU A 65 5.15 6.31 -1.26
CA GLU A 65 4.44 5.33 -2.07
C GLU A 65 3.00 5.12 -1.62
N ILE A 66 2.75 5.08 -0.31
CA ILE A 66 1.39 4.98 0.24
C ILE A 66 0.57 6.22 -0.13
N ILE A 67 1.14 7.41 -0.01
CA ILE A 67 0.49 8.67 -0.40
C ILE A 67 0.14 8.66 -1.89
N GLU A 68 1.07 8.24 -2.75
CA GLU A 68 0.84 8.15 -4.19
C GLU A 68 -0.23 7.12 -4.53
N TYR A 69 -0.25 5.99 -3.82
CA TYR A 69 -1.30 4.98 -3.96
C TYR A 69 -2.69 5.53 -3.62
N ILE A 70 -2.79 6.33 -2.54
CA ILE A 70 -4.02 7.04 -2.17
C ILE A 70 -4.41 8.05 -3.25
N ARG A 71 -3.45 8.82 -3.72
CA ARG A 71 -3.67 9.82 -4.76
C ARG A 71 -4.17 9.22 -6.07
N SER A 72 -3.73 8.01 -6.41
CA SER A 72 -4.20 7.29 -7.60
C SER A 72 -5.65 6.84 -7.53
N GLY A 73 -6.30 6.94 -6.37
CA GLY A 73 -7.67 6.49 -6.14
C GLY A 73 -7.83 4.99 -5.99
N LYS A 74 -6.75 4.21 -5.99
CA LYS A 74 -6.78 2.75 -5.85
C LYS A 74 -7.10 2.26 -4.44
N GLY A 75 -6.87 3.09 -3.44
CA GLY A 75 -7.15 2.78 -2.05
C GLY A 75 -7.28 4.02 -1.19
N THR A 76 -7.73 3.84 0.04
CA THR A 76 -7.86 4.89 1.05
C THR A 76 -7.05 4.53 2.28
N VAL A 77 -6.86 5.50 3.19
CA VAL A 77 -6.17 5.26 4.47
C VAL A 77 -6.85 4.17 5.29
N SER A 78 -8.14 3.97 5.11
CA SER A 78 -8.95 3.01 5.88
C SER A 78 -9.07 1.63 5.23
N THR A 79 -8.65 1.46 3.99
CA THR A 79 -8.80 0.19 3.29
C THR A 79 -7.62 -0.75 3.56
N ALA A 80 -7.93 -2.03 3.79
CA ALA A 80 -6.91 -3.07 3.96
C ALA A 80 -5.95 -3.16 2.76
N ARG A 81 -6.42 -2.88 1.57
CA ARG A 81 -5.63 -2.92 0.33
C ARG A 81 -4.47 -1.92 0.30
N THR A 82 -4.64 -0.76 0.94
CA THR A 82 -3.56 0.24 1.04
C THR A 82 -2.33 -0.32 1.71
N TYR A 83 -2.52 -1.15 2.74
CA TYR A 83 -1.43 -1.70 3.55
C TYR A 83 -1.08 -3.15 3.23
N GLU A 84 -1.80 -3.80 2.33
CA GLU A 84 -1.52 -5.18 1.91
C GLU A 84 -0.12 -5.32 1.31
N LYS A 85 0.31 -4.34 0.53
CA LYS A 85 1.67 -4.26 -0.01
C LYS A 85 2.72 -3.98 1.07
N TYR A 86 2.31 -3.35 2.19
CA TYR A 86 3.20 -2.95 3.28
C TYR A 86 2.69 -3.48 4.63
N PRO A 87 2.68 -4.80 4.83
CA PRO A 87 2.02 -5.42 6.00
C PRO A 87 2.64 -5.04 7.35
N SER A 88 3.85 -4.49 7.35
CA SER A 88 4.49 -3.99 8.57
C SER A 88 4.05 -2.58 8.96
N VAL A 89 3.24 -1.92 8.12
CA VAL A 89 2.79 -0.54 8.33
C VAL A 89 1.26 -0.52 8.39
N GLY A 90 0.71 -0.37 9.59
CA GLY A 90 -0.72 -0.18 9.78
C GLY A 90 -1.15 1.27 9.61
N LYS A 91 -2.46 1.50 9.48
CA LYS A 91 -3.06 2.84 9.36
C LYS A 91 -2.58 3.81 10.44
N ARG A 92 -2.62 3.38 11.70
CA ARG A 92 -2.23 4.23 12.85
C ARG A 92 -0.77 4.65 12.75
N LYS A 93 0.11 3.73 12.39
CA LYS A 93 1.54 3.99 12.25
C LYS A 93 1.82 4.97 11.10
N PHE A 94 1.20 4.74 9.95
CA PHE A 94 1.31 5.63 8.79
C PHE A 94 0.86 7.05 9.10
N LEU A 95 -0.30 7.22 9.75
CA LEU A 95 -0.82 8.53 10.13
C LEU A 95 0.09 9.23 11.15
N SER A 96 0.68 8.47 12.09
CA SER A 96 1.66 8.98 13.03
C SER A 96 2.92 9.51 12.31
N TRP A 97 3.41 8.77 11.32
CA TRP A 97 4.54 9.22 10.51
C TRP A 97 4.27 10.55 9.79
N CYS A 98 3.10 10.65 9.17
CA CYS A 98 2.69 11.89 8.50
C CYS A 98 2.60 13.05 9.49
N LYS A 99 2.06 12.80 10.68
CA LYS A 99 1.93 13.81 11.72
C LYS A 99 3.29 14.31 12.24
N GLU A 100 4.27 13.43 12.34
CA GLU A 100 5.64 13.75 12.77
C GLU A 100 6.46 14.45 11.68
N HIS A 101 6.08 14.29 10.42
CA HIS A 101 6.76 14.86 9.25
C HIS A 101 5.80 15.77 8.49
N SER A 102 5.89 17.09 8.75
CA SER A 102 4.95 18.09 8.21
C SER A 102 4.84 18.10 6.69
N ASP A 103 5.92 17.83 5.98
CA ASP A 103 5.91 17.74 4.51
C ASP A 103 5.13 16.53 4.00
N LEU A 104 5.16 15.40 4.71
CA LEU A 104 4.34 14.23 4.39
C LEU A 104 2.87 14.48 4.71
N GLN A 105 2.58 15.18 5.80
CA GLN A 105 1.21 15.55 6.14
C GLN A 105 0.62 16.46 5.06
N GLU A 106 1.37 17.42 4.55
CA GLU A 106 0.96 18.29 3.46
C GLU A 106 0.69 17.49 2.18
N LYS A 107 1.61 16.59 1.80
CA LYS A 107 1.42 15.70 0.65
C LYS A 107 0.19 14.80 0.79
N LEU A 108 -0.08 14.31 1.99
CA LEU A 108 -1.26 13.49 2.26
C LEU A 108 -2.56 14.31 2.11
N ASN A 109 -2.58 15.53 2.65
CA ASN A 109 -3.72 16.42 2.50
C ASN A 109 -3.98 16.77 1.03
N ASP A 110 -2.93 17.07 0.28
CA ASP A 110 -3.01 17.32 -1.16
C ASP A 110 -3.55 16.10 -1.92
N ALA A 111 -3.15 14.90 -1.52
CA ALA A 111 -3.65 13.66 -2.11
C ALA A 111 -5.16 13.50 -1.87
N PHE A 112 -5.64 13.79 -0.67
CA PHE A 112 -7.08 13.74 -0.34
C PHE A 112 -7.87 14.77 -1.15
N GLU A 113 -7.40 16.00 -1.22
CA GLU A 113 -8.03 17.06 -2.02
C GLU A 113 -8.08 16.69 -3.50
N TYR A 114 -7.01 16.12 -4.03
CA TYR A 114 -6.95 15.66 -5.41
C TYR A 114 -7.97 14.55 -5.69
N VAL A 115 -8.08 13.57 -4.80
CA VAL A 115 -9.05 12.46 -4.95
C VAL A 115 -10.49 12.99 -4.90
N GLU A 116 -10.80 13.92 -3.97
CA GLU A 116 -12.10 14.55 -3.89
C GLU A 116 -12.43 15.38 -5.13
N PHE A 117 -11.46 16.13 -5.63
CA PHE A 117 -11.59 16.87 -6.87
C PHE A 117 -11.89 15.94 -8.07
N GLN A 118 -11.16 14.83 -8.17
CA GLN A 118 -11.38 13.84 -9.23
C GLN A 118 -12.77 13.20 -9.16
N LYS A 119 -13.28 12.95 -7.97
CA LYS A 119 -14.66 12.43 -7.78
C LYS A 119 -15.72 13.43 -8.23
N LYS A 120 -15.49 14.72 -7.97
CA LYS A 120 -16.42 15.79 -8.37
C LYS A 120 -16.29 16.19 -9.83
N HIS A 121 -15.11 16.05 -10.40
CA HIS A 121 -14.80 16.46 -11.77
C HIS A 121 -14.10 15.34 -12.54
N PRO A 122 -14.77 14.18 -12.73
CA PRO A 122 -14.15 13.07 -13.45
C PRO A 122 -13.95 13.42 -14.90
N THR A 123 -12.83 12.99 -15.48
CA THR A 123 -12.56 13.10 -16.92
C THR A 123 -13.18 11.93 -17.69
N HIS A 124 -13.28 10.78 -17.05
CA HIS A 124 -13.86 9.54 -17.58
C HIS A 124 -14.78 8.90 -16.56
N LYS A 125 -15.76 8.16 -17.03
CA LYS A 125 -16.71 7.46 -16.20
C LYS A 125 -17.04 6.09 -16.82
N LYS A 126 -17.25 5.10 -15.97
CA LYS A 126 -17.65 3.76 -16.40
C LYS A 126 -19.17 3.73 -16.65
N CYS A 127 -19.58 3.29 -17.84
CA CYS A 127 -20.98 3.06 -18.17
C CYS A 127 -21.48 1.79 -17.46
N GLN A 128 -22.58 1.88 -16.71
CA GLN A 128 -23.16 0.73 -16.01
C GLN A 128 -23.72 -0.35 -16.94
N ILE A 129 -24.09 0.02 -18.15
CA ILE A 129 -24.69 -0.92 -19.11
C ILE A 129 -23.61 -1.66 -19.88
N THR A 130 -22.66 -0.96 -20.48
CA THR A 130 -21.63 -1.54 -21.34
C THR A 130 -20.38 -1.97 -20.58
N GLY A 131 -20.14 -1.42 -19.40
CA GLY A 131 -18.92 -1.64 -18.61
C GLY A 131 -17.69 -0.92 -19.18
N GLU A 132 -17.83 -0.14 -20.24
CA GLU A 132 -16.74 0.61 -20.85
C GLU A 132 -16.46 1.91 -20.09
N VAL A 133 -15.18 2.29 -20.02
CA VAL A 133 -14.76 3.60 -19.49
C VAL A 133 -14.73 4.59 -20.64
N LEU A 134 -15.61 5.57 -20.58
CA LEU A 134 -15.83 6.56 -21.65
C LEU A 134 -15.53 7.98 -21.13
N PRO A 135 -15.16 8.93 -22.02
CA PRO A 135 -15.05 10.33 -21.65
C PRO A 135 -16.35 10.84 -21.02
N ILE A 136 -16.24 11.75 -20.06
CA ILE A 136 -17.41 12.27 -19.34
C ILE A 136 -18.41 12.98 -20.24
N THR A 137 -17.96 13.49 -21.38
CA THR A 137 -18.81 14.11 -22.41
C THR A 137 -19.79 13.15 -23.04
N GLU A 138 -19.56 11.84 -22.94
CA GLU A 138 -20.44 10.77 -23.41
C GLU A 138 -21.59 10.46 -22.44
N PHE A 139 -21.75 11.20 -21.36
CA PHE A 139 -22.79 11.03 -20.36
C PHE A 139 -23.70 12.26 -20.28
N TYR A 140 -24.98 12.05 -20.02
CA TYR A 140 -25.90 13.14 -19.73
C TYR A 140 -25.63 13.76 -18.37
N LYS A 141 -25.86 15.04 -18.22
CA LYS A 141 -25.78 15.72 -16.93
C LYS A 141 -26.91 15.25 -16.01
N ASP A 142 -26.56 14.98 -14.75
CA ASP A 142 -27.52 14.58 -13.72
C ASP A 142 -27.16 15.30 -12.42
N ARG A 143 -28.03 16.22 -12.00
CA ARG A 143 -27.85 17.03 -10.78
C ARG A 143 -27.90 16.20 -9.49
N ASN A 144 -28.55 15.04 -9.55
CA ASN A 144 -28.67 14.15 -8.38
C ASN A 144 -27.47 13.24 -8.20
N SER A 145 -26.61 13.15 -9.20
CA SER A 145 -25.39 12.36 -9.14
C SER A 145 -24.27 13.14 -8.43
N GLN A 146 -23.46 12.41 -7.67
CA GLN A 146 -22.33 13.00 -6.93
C GLN A 146 -21.33 13.70 -7.85
N ASP A 147 -21.09 13.15 -9.04
CA ASP A 147 -20.18 13.70 -10.05
C ASP A 147 -20.86 14.63 -11.08
N GLY A 148 -22.17 14.82 -10.96
CA GLY A 148 -22.95 15.66 -11.88
C GLY A 148 -23.34 15.00 -13.19
N TYR A 149 -23.12 13.69 -13.36
CA TYR A 149 -23.40 12.96 -14.60
C TYR A 149 -24.12 11.63 -14.33
N GLY A 150 -24.96 11.22 -15.28
CA GLY A 150 -25.68 9.94 -15.22
C GLY A 150 -24.72 8.74 -15.27
N SER A 151 -25.23 7.58 -14.86
CA SER A 151 -24.47 6.32 -14.83
C SER A 151 -24.43 5.57 -16.16
N ARG A 152 -25.19 6.04 -17.15
CA ARG A 152 -25.34 5.41 -18.47
C ARG A 152 -24.84 6.38 -19.55
N SER A 153 -24.07 5.84 -20.49
CA SER A 153 -23.63 6.65 -21.62
C SER A 153 -24.81 7.04 -22.53
N LYS A 154 -24.66 8.13 -23.26
CA LYS A 154 -25.66 8.61 -24.23
C LYS A 154 -26.00 7.54 -25.26
N GLU A 155 -24.99 6.81 -25.75
CA GLU A 155 -25.15 5.75 -26.71
C GLU A 155 -25.95 4.55 -26.14
N ALA A 156 -25.60 4.14 -24.89
CA ALA A 156 -26.31 3.07 -24.18
C ALA A 156 -27.78 3.43 -23.96
N VAL A 157 -28.08 4.67 -23.61
CA VAL A 157 -29.48 5.15 -23.46
C VAL A 157 -30.24 5.10 -24.79
N LYS A 158 -29.61 5.48 -25.88
CA LYS A 158 -30.21 5.41 -27.23
C LYS A 158 -30.52 4.00 -27.68
N THR A 159 -29.67 3.03 -27.34
CA THR A 159 -29.88 1.62 -27.72
C THR A 159 -30.88 0.89 -26.85
N MET A 160 -31.29 1.47 -25.72
CA MET A 160 -32.31 0.91 -24.81
C MET A 160 -33.74 1.20 -25.24
N VAL A 161 -33.96 2.04 -26.23
CA VAL A 161 -35.29 2.43 -26.71
C VAL A 161 -35.82 1.42 -27.74
#